data_0ce4134d02c6c1d8d17d6723940cb346
#
_entry.id   0ce4134d02c6c1d8d17d6723940cb346
#
_cell.length_a   1.000
_cell.length_b   1.000
_cell.length_c   1.000
_cell.angle_alpha   90.00
_cell.angle_beta   90.00
_cell.angle_gamma   90.00
#
_symmetry.space_group_name_H-M   'P 1'
#
loop_
_entity.id
_entity.type
_entity.pdbx_description
1 polymer ?
#
loop_
_entity_poly.entity_id
_entity_poly.type
_entity_poly.pdbx_seq_one_letter_code
_entity_poly.pdbx_strand_id
1 'polypeptide(L)'
;LVGFVALFDLNIRNHTGELAIGFPKKEDRLKGYGSETLRLILDYGFNNLNMHKIKLTVYPFNTPAVKAYKKNGFTKEGTFKNEVFYDGKWVDIDHYAIFQNDWYTSQNEYQ
;
A
#
# COMPACT_ATOMS: atom_id res chain seq x y z
N LEU A 1 -19.82 -7.00 0.46
CA LEU A 1 -18.60 -6.19 0.32
C LEU A 1 -17.39 -7.10 0.20
N VAL A 2 -16.74 -7.09 -0.95
CA VAL A 2 -15.54 -7.89 -1.20
C VAL A 2 -14.33 -7.28 -0.48
N GLY A 3 -14.21 -5.97 -0.53
CA GLY A 3 -13.11 -5.26 0.11
C GLY A 3 -13.29 -3.75 0.02
N PHE A 4 -12.28 -3.04 0.46
CA PHE A 4 -12.26 -1.58 0.37
C PHE A 4 -10.85 -1.10 0.03
N VAL A 5 -10.79 0.08 -0.56
CA VAL A 5 -9.54 0.78 -0.79
C VAL A 5 -9.77 2.27 -0.55
N ALA A 6 -8.80 2.92 0.03
CA ALA A 6 -8.86 4.35 0.27
C ALA A 6 -7.49 4.98 0.06
N LEU A 7 -7.49 6.14 -0.54
CA LEU A 7 -6.31 7.00 -0.59
C LEU A 7 -6.67 8.22 0.27
N PHE A 8 -5.93 8.44 1.34
CA PHE A 8 -6.29 9.43 2.35
C PHE A 8 -5.06 10.23 2.80
N ASP A 9 -5.28 11.20 3.69
CA ASP A 9 -4.23 12.11 4.17
C ASP A 9 -3.48 12.75 3.00
N LEU A 10 -4.26 13.19 2.00
CA LEU A 10 -3.68 13.83 0.81
C LEU A 10 -3.06 15.16 1.18
N ASN A 11 -1.79 15.32 0.85
CA ASN A 11 -1.06 16.56 1.03
C ASN A 11 -0.85 17.20 -0.34
N ILE A 12 -1.61 18.24 -0.62
CA ILE A 12 -1.59 18.89 -1.93
C ILE A 12 -0.24 19.55 -2.20
N ARG A 13 0.36 20.13 -1.17
CA ARG A 13 1.65 20.81 -1.31
C ARG A 13 2.78 19.83 -1.63
N ASN A 14 2.81 18.70 -0.94
CA ASN A 14 3.89 17.73 -1.07
C ASN A 14 3.57 16.63 -2.09
N HIS A 15 2.34 16.59 -2.62
CA HIS A 15 1.87 15.56 -3.54
C HIS A 15 2.06 14.16 -2.98
N THR A 16 1.67 13.97 -1.73
CA THR A 16 1.74 12.67 -1.07
C THR A 16 0.36 12.19 -0.64
N GLY A 17 0.20 10.89 -0.54
CA GLY A 17 -1.01 10.29 -0.03
C GLY A 17 -0.70 9.00 0.70
N GLU A 18 -1.65 8.55 1.50
CA GLU A 18 -1.54 7.31 2.22
C GLU A 18 -2.61 6.33 1.74
N LEU A 19 -2.23 5.07 1.61
CA LEU A 19 -3.08 4.01 1.07
C LEU A 19 -3.55 3.10 2.20
N ALA A 20 -4.83 2.78 2.18
CA ALA A 20 -5.38 1.70 3.00
C ALA A 20 -6.18 0.76 2.10
N ILE A 21 -6.00 -0.54 2.30
CA ILE A 21 -6.69 -1.55 1.51
C ILE A 21 -7.01 -2.74 2.43
N GLY A 22 -8.20 -3.31 2.28
CA GLY A 22 -8.59 -4.44 3.10
C GLY A 22 -9.63 -5.31 2.41
N PHE A 23 -9.55 -6.61 2.70
CA PHE A 23 -10.52 -7.60 2.25
C PHE A 23 -10.95 -8.39 3.49
N PRO A 24 -12.21 -8.17 3.97
CA PRO A 24 -12.68 -8.81 5.21
C PRO A 24 -12.69 -10.34 5.15
N LYS A 25 -12.96 -10.90 3.98
CA LYS A 25 -13.05 -12.36 3.82
C LYS A 25 -11.74 -12.92 3.30
N LYS A 26 -11.28 -14.01 3.91
CA LYS A 26 -10.05 -14.66 3.53
C LYS A 26 -10.07 -15.16 2.08
N GLU A 27 -11.19 -15.72 1.64
CA GLU A 27 -11.32 -16.21 0.27
C GLU A 27 -11.15 -15.12 -0.77
N ASP A 28 -11.59 -13.90 -0.47
CA ASP A 28 -11.44 -12.77 -1.40
C ASP A 28 -9.98 -12.34 -1.50
N ARG A 29 -9.25 -12.41 -0.38
CA ARG A 29 -7.82 -12.12 -0.39
C ARG A 29 -7.03 -13.11 -1.23
N LEU A 30 -7.45 -14.36 -1.26
CA LEU A 30 -6.78 -15.43 -2.00
C LEU A 30 -7.06 -15.40 -3.50
N LYS A 31 -8.06 -14.62 -3.96
CA LYS A 31 -8.41 -14.51 -5.38
C LYS A 31 -7.60 -13.48 -6.15
N GLY A 32 -6.64 -12.82 -5.50
CA GLY A 32 -5.79 -11.83 -6.16
C GLY A 32 -6.42 -10.45 -6.31
N TYR A 33 -7.58 -10.23 -5.71
CA TYR A 33 -8.26 -8.93 -5.77
C TYR A 33 -7.39 -7.80 -5.18
N GLY A 34 -6.58 -8.14 -4.18
CA GLY A 34 -5.71 -7.16 -3.54
C GLY A 34 -4.71 -6.54 -4.51
N SER A 35 -4.04 -7.36 -5.31
CA SER A 35 -3.05 -6.86 -6.28
C SER A 35 -3.69 -6.06 -7.40
N GLU A 36 -4.84 -6.52 -7.90
CA GLU A 36 -5.57 -5.81 -8.95
C GLU A 36 -6.05 -4.44 -8.45
N THR A 37 -6.69 -4.43 -7.28
CA THR A 37 -7.18 -3.20 -6.67
C THR A 37 -6.03 -2.23 -6.38
N LEU A 38 -4.91 -2.75 -5.91
CA LEU A 38 -3.72 -1.97 -5.61
C LEU A 38 -3.21 -1.27 -6.86
N ARG A 39 -3.13 -1.98 -7.99
CA ARG A 39 -2.68 -1.37 -9.26
C ARG A 39 -3.63 -0.28 -9.72
N LEU A 40 -4.93 -0.48 -9.58
CA LEU A 40 -5.93 0.52 -9.97
C LEU A 40 -5.82 1.80 -9.15
N ILE A 41 -5.64 1.68 -7.83
CA ILE A 41 -5.53 2.87 -6.98
C ILE A 41 -4.19 3.58 -7.18
N LEU A 42 -3.10 2.85 -7.44
CA LEU A 42 -1.82 3.47 -7.75
C LEU A 42 -1.89 4.22 -9.08
N ASP A 43 -2.53 3.63 -10.08
CA ASP A 43 -2.74 4.32 -11.35
C ASP A 43 -3.54 5.60 -11.15
N TYR A 44 -4.61 5.55 -10.39
CA TYR A 44 -5.40 6.73 -10.08
C TYR A 44 -4.59 7.79 -9.35
N GLY A 45 -3.86 7.40 -8.32
CA GLY A 45 -3.05 8.33 -7.53
C GLY A 45 -1.95 9.00 -8.33
N PHE A 46 -1.24 8.23 -9.15
CA PHE A 46 -0.12 8.76 -9.91
C PHE A 46 -0.53 9.46 -11.20
N ASN A 47 -1.49 8.92 -11.94
CA ASN A 47 -1.87 9.47 -13.24
C ASN A 47 -2.99 10.51 -13.18
N ASN A 48 -3.92 10.39 -12.23
CA ASN A 48 -5.04 11.32 -12.13
C ASN A 48 -4.81 12.40 -11.09
N LEU A 49 -4.23 12.06 -9.94
CA LEU A 49 -3.99 13.01 -8.86
C LEU A 49 -2.57 13.58 -8.86
N ASN A 50 -1.71 13.05 -9.72
CA ASN A 50 -0.30 13.47 -9.81
C ASN A 50 0.42 13.40 -8.46
N MET A 51 0.18 12.34 -7.71
CA MET A 51 0.91 12.10 -6.47
C MET A 51 2.38 11.84 -6.80
N HIS A 52 3.27 12.35 -5.96
CA HIS A 52 4.70 12.10 -6.05
C HIS A 52 5.06 10.81 -5.32
N LYS A 53 4.39 10.56 -4.20
CA LYS A 53 4.70 9.45 -3.30
C LYS A 53 3.40 8.94 -2.67
N ILE A 54 3.23 7.63 -2.69
CA ILE A 54 2.13 6.96 -1.99
C ILE A 54 2.73 6.03 -0.95
N LYS A 55 2.29 6.18 0.30
CA LYS A 55 2.83 5.43 1.43
C LYS A 55 1.74 4.63 2.12
N LEU A 56 2.16 3.60 2.86
CA LEU A 56 1.26 2.78 3.65
C LEU A 56 1.98 2.25 4.89
N THR A 57 1.18 1.78 5.82
CA THR A 57 1.70 1.07 6.99
C THR A 57 1.15 -0.35 6.98
N VAL A 58 1.93 -1.28 7.53
CA VAL A 58 1.54 -2.69 7.58
C VAL A 58 2.18 -3.35 8.79
N TYR A 59 1.47 -4.32 9.37
CA TYR A 59 2.05 -5.15 10.42
C TYR A 59 3.12 -6.06 9.82
N PRO A 60 4.32 -6.15 10.44
CA PRO A 60 5.40 -7.00 9.90
C PRO A 60 5.01 -8.46 9.75
N PHE A 61 4.09 -8.95 10.59
CA PHE A 61 3.64 -10.34 10.54
C PHE A 61 2.57 -10.61 9.49
N ASN A 62 2.06 -9.57 8.83
CA ASN A 62 1.06 -9.72 7.77
C ASN A 62 1.76 -10.08 6.45
N THR A 63 2.26 -11.31 6.38
CA THR A 63 3.09 -11.77 5.27
C THR A 63 2.41 -11.64 3.90
N PRO A 64 1.13 -12.00 3.73
CA PRO A 64 0.50 -11.85 2.42
C PRO A 64 0.44 -10.39 1.95
N ALA A 65 0.15 -9.45 2.85
CA ALA A 65 0.11 -8.04 2.51
C ALA A 65 1.49 -7.52 2.13
N VAL A 66 2.51 -7.85 2.93
CA VAL A 66 3.89 -7.44 2.65
C VAL A 66 4.34 -7.93 1.28
N LYS A 67 4.04 -9.19 0.94
CA LYS A 67 4.39 -9.74 -0.37
C LYS A 67 3.68 -9.00 -1.50
N ALA A 68 2.40 -8.69 -1.34
CA ALA A 68 1.63 -7.98 -2.35
C ALA A 68 2.19 -6.57 -2.57
N TYR A 69 2.53 -5.86 -1.51
CA TYR A 69 3.09 -4.51 -1.62
C TYR A 69 4.45 -4.53 -2.31
N LYS A 70 5.34 -5.44 -1.92
CA LYS A 70 6.65 -5.56 -2.57
C LYS A 70 6.53 -5.92 -4.04
N LYS A 71 5.61 -6.83 -4.37
CA LYS A 71 5.37 -7.23 -5.76
C LYS A 71 4.92 -6.05 -6.61
N ASN A 72 4.19 -5.11 -6.02
CA ASN A 72 3.67 -3.95 -6.73
C ASN A 72 4.58 -2.72 -6.64
N GLY A 73 5.81 -2.89 -6.16
CA GLY A 73 6.83 -1.85 -6.24
C GLY A 73 7.05 -1.05 -4.98
N PHE A 74 6.34 -1.35 -3.90
CA PHE A 74 6.58 -0.68 -2.62
C PHE A 74 7.90 -1.13 -2.01
N THR A 75 8.61 -0.20 -1.41
CA THR A 75 9.84 -0.48 -0.66
C THR A 75 9.68 -0.03 0.78
N LYS A 76 10.33 -0.75 1.69
CA LYS A 76 10.27 -0.45 3.11
C LYS A 76 11.12 0.77 3.42
N GLU A 77 10.53 1.73 4.12
CA GLU A 77 11.24 2.94 4.54
C GLU A 77 11.70 2.89 5.99
N GLY A 78 11.03 2.13 6.83
CA GLY A 78 11.41 2.03 8.21
C GLY A 78 10.41 1.25 9.05
N THR A 79 10.73 1.12 10.34
CA THR A 79 9.91 0.43 11.31
C THR A 79 9.73 1.33 12.53
N PHE A 80 8.48 1.49 12.97
CA PHE A 80 8.17 2.17 14.22
C PHE A 80 8.00 1.11 15.28
N LYS A 81 8.88 1.14 16.29
CA LYS A 81 8.92 0.12 17.35
C LYS A 81 7.80 0.31 18.35
N ASN A 82 7.13 -0.80 18.71
CA ASN A 82 6.11 -0.83 19.76
C ASN A 82 5.05 0.27 19.56
N GLU A 83 4.60 0.41 18.32
CA GLU A 83 3.73 1.52 17.91
C GLU A 83 2.27 1.25 18.18
N VAL A 84 1.83 -0.01 18.11
CA VAL A 84 0.43 -0.37 18.17
C VAL A 84 0.20 -1.46 19.22
N PHE A 85 -0.87 -1.31 20.00
CA PHE A 85 -1.31 -2.37 20.89
C PHE A 85 -2.23 -3.32 20.14
N TYR A 86 -1.79 -4.56 19.97
CA TYR A 86 -2.49 -5.55 19.17
C TYR A 86 -2.44 -6.91 19.87
N ASP A 87 -3.62 -7.50 20.11
CA ASP A 87 -3.74 -8.84 20.70
C ASP A 87 -2.93 -8.98 21.99
N GLY A 88 -3.07 -7.99 22.89
CA GLY A 88 -2.43 -8.00 24.20
C GLY A 88 -0.95 -7.65 24.21
N LYS A 89 -0.40 -7.21 23.08
CA LYS A 89 1.03 -6.91 22.95
C LYS A 89 1.25 -5.59 22.22
N TRP A 90 2.40 -4.98 22.48
CA TRP A 90 2.89 -3.87 21.68
C TRP A 90 3.64 -4.44 20.48
N VAL A 91 3.23 -4.03 19.28
CA VAL A 91 3.81 -4.54 18.04
C VAL A 91 4.35 -3.39 17.20
N ASP A 92 5.32 -3.73 16.35
CA ASP A 92 5.93 -2.77 15.43
C ASP A 92 5.01 -2.52 14.25
N ILE A 93 5.19 -1.36 13.60
CA ILE A 93 4.54 -1.03 12.33
C ILE A 93 5.63 -0.72 11.31
N ASP A 94 5.56 -1.37 10.16
CA ASP A 94 6.45 -1.08 9.04
C ASP A 94 5.83 -0.05 8.12
N HIS A 95 6.66 0.86 7.64
CA HIS A 95 6.29 1.91 6.70
C HIS A 95 6.87 1.60 5.32
N TYR A 96 6.00 1.56 4.32
CA TYR A 96 6.37 1.31 2.93
C TYR A 96 5.93 2.48 2.07
N ALA A 97 6.62 2.68 0.95
CA ALA A 97 6.27 3.72 0.01
C ALA A 97 6.64 3.32 -1.41
N ILE A 98 5.96 3.95 -2.37
CA ILE A 98 6.28 3.87 -3.78
C ILE A 98 6.26 5.27 -4.36
N PHE A 99 7.24 5.59 -5.22
CA PHE A 99 7.33 6.90 -5.88
C PHE A 99 6.79 6.83 -7.30
N GLN A 100 6.27 7.94 -7.79
CA GLN A 100 5.67 8.05 -9.11
C GLN A 100 6.61 7.58 -10.22
N ASN A 101 7.88 7.97 -10.17
CA ASN A 101 8.85 7.57 -11.17
C ASN A 101 9.08 6.07 -11.20
N ASP A 102 9.13 5.44 -10.04
CA ASP A 102 9.29 3.99 -9.93
C ASP A 102 8.07 3.27 -10.49
N TRP A 103 6.88 3.82 -10.25
CA TRP A 103 5.65 3.28 -10.81
C TRP A 103 5.67 3.31 -12.33
N TYR A 104 6.02 4.45 -12.92
CA TYR A 104 6.07 4.58 -14.38
C TYR A 104 7.11 3.65 -14.99
N THR A 105 8.28 3.51 -14.36
CA THR A 105 9.33 2.61 -14.84
C THR A 105 8.83 1.16 -14.83
N SER A 106 8.18 0.72 -13.75
CA SER A 106 7.68 -0.65 -13.67
C SER A 106 6.56 -0.92 -14.67
N GLN A 107 5.71 0.06 -14.96
CA GLN A 107 4.66 -0.09 -15.96
C GLN A 107 5.25 -0.23 -17.36
N ASN A 108 6.30 0.52 -17.68
CA ASN A 108 6.97 0.44 -18.99
C ASN A 108 7.63 -0.92 -19.20
N GLU A 109 8.12 -1.56 -18.18
CA GLU A 109 8.75 -2.88 -18.28
C GLU A 109 7.76 -3.97 -18.68
N TYR A 110 6.46 -3.76 -18.50
CA TYR A 110 5.42 -4.73 -18.83
C TYR A 110 4.76 -4.46 -20.19
N GLN A 111 5.23 -3.46 -20.89
CA GLN A 111 4.75 -3.14 -22.25
C GLN A 111 5.75 -3.64 -23.33
#